data_8fff69c1512b0145a51d44df19c9a389
#
_entry.id   8fff69c1512b0145a51d44df19c9a389
#
_cell.length_a   1.000
_cell.length_b   1.000
_cell.length_c   1.000
_cell.angle_alpha   90.00
_cell.angle_beta   90.00
_cell.angle_gamma   90.00
#
_symmetry.space_group_name_H-M   'P 1'
#
loop_
_entity.id
_entity.type
_entity.pdbx_description
1 polymer ?
#
loop_
_entity_poly.entity_id
_entity_poly.type
_entity_poly.pdbx_seq_one_letter_code
_entity_poly.pdbx_strand_id
1 'polypeptide(L)'
;MASLLSVENVTKQFGGLTALTDVALHVDQGEIVGVIGPNGAGKTTLFNIITGLYSPTKGRIFLNGKEITNLPPHKIAALGFGRTFQNIRLFAKMSVLDNVLVAMHSKTKSSLFDAIFHTPRARREDKQCLARAEELLRLVDLWEERYEYASSLPYGKQRRLEIARALALDLSLLLLDEPAAGMNEQETQELLEIVRKLKQMNTTILLIEHDMKFVMNICERIYVLDYGRVIADGTPKEISSNQAVIDAYLGLAEDE
;
A
#
# COMPACT_ATOMS: atom_id res chain seq x y z
N MET A 1 -11.68 -11.17 -16.03
CA MET A 1 -11.74 -9.69 -15.84
C MET A 1 -10.36 -9.15 -16.18
N ALA A 2 -10.22 -7.91 -16.64
CA ALA A 2 -8.88 -7.36 -16.90
C ALA A 2 -8.21 -7.04 -15.56
N SER A 3 -6.98 -7.49 -15.35
CA SER A 3 -6.25 -7.21 -14.11
C SER A 3 -5.90 -5.71 -14.02
N LEU A 4 -6.03 -5.14 -12.82
CA LEU A 4 -5.65 -3.77 -12.56
C LEU A 4 -4.12 -3.60 -12.55
N LEU A 5 -3.42 -4.50 -11.87
CA LEU A 5 -1.96 -4.60 -11.86
C LEU A 5 -1.53 -5.93 -12.46
N SER A 6 -0.57 -5.91 -13.39
CA SER A 6 0.10 -7.11 -13.90
C SER A 6 1.61 -6.94 -13.83
N VAL A 7 2.28 -7.90 -13.24
CA VAL A 7 3.74 -8.02 -13.18
C VAL A 7 4.11 -9.25 -14.00
N GLU A 8 4.87 -9.05 -15.07
CA GLU A 8 5.17 -10.09 -16.05
C GLU A 8 6.67 -10.42 -16.06
N ASN A 9 7.02 -11.61 -15.56
CA ASN A 9 8.36 -12.20 -15.60
C ASN A 9 9.47 -11.24 -15.12
N VAL A 10 9.19 -10.52 -14.03
CA VAL A 10 10.10 -9.52 -13.48
C VAL A 10 11.30 -10.20 -12.83
N THR A 11 12.49 -9.83 -13.31
CA THR A 11 13.78 -10.22 -12.75
C THR A 11 14.53 -8.98 -12.30
N LYS A 12 15.17 -9.02 -11.14
CA LYS A 12 16.01 -7.95 -10.60
C LYS A 12 17.35 -8.49 -10.14
N GLN A 13 18.40 -7.88 -10.67
CA GLN A 13 19.79 -8.13 -10.27
C GLN A 13 20.43 -6.88 -9.68
N PHE A 14 21.20 -7.03 -8.63
CA PHE A 14 22.04 -6.01 -8.02
C PHE A 14 23.50 -6.52 -8.06
N GLY A 15 24.28 -6.04 -9.01
CA GLY A 15 25.61 -6.59 -9.24
C GLY A 15 25.55 -8.11 -9.52
N GLY A 16 26.20 -8.92 -8.68
CA GLY A 16 26.18 -10.38 -8.80
C GLY A 16 25.01 -11.09 -8.13
N LEU A 17 24.17 -10.36 -7.34
CA LEU A 17 23.05 -10.95 -6.61
C LEU A 17 21.75 -10.81 -7.40
N THR A 18 21.05 -11.91 -7.62
CA THR A 18 19.70 -11.91 -8.19
C THR A 18 18.67 -11.90 -7.05
N ALA A 19 17.98 -10.76 -6.87
CA ALA A 19 17.01 -10.57 -5.80
C ALA A 19 15.59 -11.04 -6.20
N LEU A 20 15.25 -11.02 -7.49
CA LEU A 20 14.00 -11.55 -8.04
C LEU A 20 14.28 -12.29 -9.35
N THR A 21 13.60 -13.40 -9.57
CA THR A 21 13.75 -14.24 -10.77
C THR A 21 12.36 -14.62 -11.31
N ASP A 22 12.03 -14.10 -12.51
CA ASP A 22 10.82 -14.42 -13.27
C ASP A 22 9.52 -14.30 -12.45
N VAL A 23 9.45 -13.29 -11.59
CA VAL A 23 8.27 -13.05 -10.74
C VAL A 23 7.11 -12.59 -11.62
N ALA A 24 5.99 -13.30 -11.53
CA ALA A 24 4.74 -12.94 -12.16
C ALA A 24 3.62 -12.91 -11.10
N LEU A 25 2.81 -11.86 -11.11
CA LEU A 25 1.60 -11.73 -10.30
C LEU A 25 0.61 -10.78 -10.95
N HIS A 26 -0.64 -10.90 -10.56
CA HIS A 26 -1.68 -9.95 -10.95
C HIS A 26 -2.60 -9.62 -9.79
N VAL A 27 -3.23 -8.44 -9.87
CA VAL A 27 -4.23 -7.97 -8.91
C VAL A 27 -5.43 -7.49 -9.71
N ASP A 28 -6.60 -8.03 -9.43
CA ASP A 28 -7.85 -7.63 -10.06
C ASP A 28 -8.45 -6.41 -9.35
N GLN A 29 -9.32 -5.68 -10.06
CA GLN A 29 -9.96 -4.51 -9.48
C GLN A 29 -10.82 -4.89 -8.28
N GLY A 30 -10.65 -4.15 -7.17
CA GLY A 30 -11.36 -4.38 -5.91
C GLY A 30 -10.86 -5.60 -5.13
N GLU A 31 -9.81 -6.30 -5.56
CA GLU A 31 -9.22 -7.44 -4.87
C GLU A 31 -8.24 -7.00 -3.78
N ILE A 32 -8.14 -7.78 -2.70
CA ILE A 32 -7.07 -7.68 -1.70
C ILE A 32 -6.12 -8.84 -1.90
N VAL A 33 -4.90 -8.53 -2.35
CA VAL A 33 -3.85 -9.50 -2.62
C VAL A 33 -2.72 -9.35 -1.61
N GLY A 34 -2.30 -10.46 -1.00
CA GLY A 34 -1.15 -10.53 -0.12
C GLY A 34 0.11 -11.03 -0.84
N VAL A 35 1.26 -10.46 -0.50
CA VAL A 35 2.57 -11.01 -0.86
C VAL A 35 3.29 -11.35 0.45
N ILE A 36 3.50 -12.63 0.69
CA ILE A 36 4.14 -13.15 1.89
C ILE A 36 5.43 -13.88 1.54
N GLY A 37 6.19 -14.28 2.54
CA GLY A 37 7.41 -15.05 2.40
C GLY A 37 8.42 -14.73 3.49
N PRO A 38 9.47 -15.52 3.63
CA PRO A 38 10.55 -15.32 4.59
C PRO A 38 11.25 -13.96 4.47
N ASN A 39 12.05 -13.61 5.48
CA ASN A 39 12.94 -12.46 5.39
C ASN A 39 13.96 -12.68 4.28
N GLY A 40 14.20 -11.66 3.48
CA GLY A 40 15.08 -11.79 2.31
C GLY A 40 14.46 -12.42 1.06
N ALA A 41 13.21 -12.88 1.09
CA ALA A 41 12.53 -13.48 -0.06
C ALA A 41 12.33 -12.55 -1.28
N GLY A 42 12.59 -11.23 -1.13
CA GLY A 42 12.48 -10.26 -2.23
C GLY A 42 11.22 -9.40 -2.23
N LYS A 43 10.35 -9.50 -1.22
CA LYS A 43 9.08 -8.76 -1.12
C LYS A 43 9.25 -7.25 -1.27
N THR A 44 10.11 -6.63 -0.47
CA THR A 44 10.40 -5.19 -0.54
C THR A 44 11.02 -4.78 -1.88
N THR A 45 11.86 -5.65 -2.47
CA THR A 45 12.42 -5.42 -3.80
C THR A 45 11.31 -5.38 -4.86
N LEU A 46 10.37 -6.31 -4.81
CA LEU A 46 9.20 -6.33 -5.70
C LEU A 46 8.37 -5.05 -5.58
N PHE A 47 8.04 -4.62 -4.36
CA PHE A 47 7.31 -3.36 -4.12
C PHE A 47 8.07 -2.14 -4.63
N ASN A 48 9.38 -2.10 -4.43
CA ASN A 48 10.21 -0.99 -4.94
C ASN A 48 10.23 -0.95 -6.47
N ILE A 49 10.15 -2.09 -7.14
CA ILE A 49 10.06 -2.16 -8.60
C ILE A 49 8.66 -1.71 -9.06
N ILE A 50 7.60 -2.23 -8.46
CA ILE A 50 6.22 -1.84 -8.79
C ILE A 50 6.00 -0.33 -8.62
N THR A 51 6.63 0.28 -7.60
CA THR A 51 6.53 1.73 -7.33
C THR A 51 7.55 2.59 -8.09
N GLY A 52 8.38 1.99 -8.95
CA GLY A 52 9.37 2.72 -9.77
C GLY A 52 10.59 3.24 -9.02
N LEU A 53 10.79 2.81 -7.75
CA LEU A 53 12.02 3.11 -7.01
C LEU A 53 13.21 2.33 -7.55
N TYR A 54 12.97 1.13 -8.07
CA TYR A 54 13.95 0.34 -8.80
C TYR A 54 13.42 -0.02 -10.18
N SER A 55 14.30 0.00 -11.18
CA SER A 55 14.00 -0.56 -12.49
C SER A 55 14.22 -2.07 -12.48
N PRO A 56 13.34 -2.87 -13.06
CA PRO A 56 13.60 -4.29 -13.27
C PRO A 56 14.78 -4.48 -14.24
N THR A 57 15.49 -5.61 -14.13
CA THR A 57 16.52 -6.01 -15.11
C THR A 57 15.86 -6.61 -16.35
N LYS A 58 14.75 -7.35 -16.15
CA LYS A 58 13.91 -7.94 -17.20
C LYS A 58 12.45 -7.92 -16.74
N GLY A 59 11.54 -8.13 -17.69
CA GLY A 59 10.11 -8.19 -17.43
C GLY A 59 9.42 -6.84 -17.58
N ARG A 60 8.10 -6.83 -17.41
CA ARG A 60 7.25 -5.65 -17.60
C ARG A 60 6.21 -5.56 -16.51
N ILE A 61 5.72 -4.33 -16.29
CA ILE A 61 4.67 -4.04 -15.31
C ILE A 61 3.62 -3.17 -15.97
N PHE A 62 2.37 -3.53 -15.77
CA PHE A 62 1.22 -2.82 -16.31
C PHE A 62 0.27 -2.42 -15.18
N LEU A 63 -0.23 -1.20 -15.24
CA LEU A 63 -1.29 -0.69 -14.38
C LEU A 63 -2.47 -0.29 -15.27
N ASN A 64 -3.63 -0.89 -15.05
CA ASN A 64 -4.83 -0.67 -15.85
C ASN A 64 -4.56 -0.76 -17.37
N GLY A 65 -3.82 -1.81 -17.78
CA GLY A 65 -3.42 -2.06 -19.16
C GLY A 65 -2.33 -1.14 -19.72
N LYS A 66 -1.90 -0.11 -18.96
CA LYS A 66 -0.84 0.80 -19.37
C LYS A 66 0.50 0.34 -18.81
N GLU A 67 1.52 0.23 -19.65
CA GLU A 67 2.86 -0.12 -19.20
C GLU A 67 3.45 1.00 -18.33
N ILE A 68 3.91 0.61 -17.13
CA ILE A 68 4.54 1.50 -16.15
C ILE A 68 6.00 1.13 -15.88
N THR A 69 6.55 0.15 -16.59
CA THR A 69 7.93 -0.29 -16.48
C THR A 69 8.87 0.91 -16.63
N ASN A 70 9.82 1.07 -15.72
CA ASN A 70 10.79 2.19 -15.70
C ASN A 70 10.20 3.61 -15.58
N LEU A 71 8.92 3.76 -15.31
CA LEU A 71 8.39 5.08 -14.98
C LEU A 71 8.89 5.54 -13.60
N PRO A 72 9.24 6.82 -13.44
CA PRO A 72 9.64 7.33 -12.14
C PRO A 72 8.45 7.36 -11.16
N PRO A 73 8.69 7.27 -9.83
CA PRO A 73 7.65 7.15 -8.80
C PRO A 73 6.54 8.20 -8.88
N HIS A 74 6.89 9.45 -9.16
CA HIS A 74 5.90 10.53 -9.26
C HIS A 74 4.91 10.35 -10.42
N LYS A 75 5.33 9.71 -11.53
CA LYS A 75 4.43 9.40 -12.66
C LYS A 75 3.52 8.23 -12.32
N ILE A 76 4.04 7.23 -11.61
CA ILE A 76 3.25 6.08 -11.14
C ILE A 76 2.20 6.56 -10.13
N ALA A 77 2.59 7.40 -9.16
CA ALA A 77 1.65 8.00 -8.20
C ALA A 77 0.53 8.80 -8.90
N ALA A 78 0.86 9.56 -9.96
CA ALA A 78 -0.12 10.31 -10.74
C ALA A 78 -1.15 9.42 -11.48
N LEU A 79 -0.85 8.14 -11.67
CA LEU A 79 -1.79 7.15 -12.22
C LEU A 79 -2.76 6.56 -11.18
N GLY A 80 -2.77 7.10 -9.96
CA GLY A 80 -3.63 6.63 -8.89
C GLY A 80 -3.01 5.50 -8.05
N PHE A 81 -1.70 5.55 -7.88
CA PHE A 81 -0.95 4.58 -7.08
C PHE A 81 -0.58 5.17 -5.73
N GLY A 82 -1.09 4.64 -4.64
CA GLY A 82 -0.72 5.03 -3.29
C GLY A 82 0.10 3.96 -2.59
N ARG A 83 1.08 4.37 -1.80
CA ARG A 83 1.89 3.48 -0.97
C ARG A 83 2.03 4.03 0.43
N THR A 84 1.82 3.16 1.43
CA THR A 84 2.36 3.39 2.78
C THR A 84 3.81 2.88 2.83
N PHE A 85 4.60 3.37 3.77
CA PHE A 85 5.99 2.94 3.93
C PHE A 85 6.14 2.18 5.23
N GLN A 86 7.09 1.26 5.30
CA GLN A 86 7.41 0.53 6.52
C GLN A 86 7.70 1.50 7.70
N ASN A 87 8.49 2.53 7.46
CA ASN A 87 8.66 3.64 8.40
C ASN A 87 7.62 4.73 8.12
N ILE A 88 6.81 5.05 9.10
CA ILE A 88 5.77 6.08 9.01
C ILE A 88 6.36 7.43 8.56
N ARG A 89 5.80 8.00 7.49
CA ARG A 89 6.23 9.27 6.91
C ARG A 89 5.15 10.34 7.04
N LEU A 90 4.88 10.77 8.26
CA LEU A 90 3.96 11.87 8.54
C LEU A 90 4.69 13.20 8.68
N PHE A 91 3.98 14.28 8.43
CA PHE A 91 4.41 15.62 8.81
C PHE A 91 4.17 15.80 10.31
N ALA A 92 5.16 15.41 11.13
CA ALA A 92 5.05 15.27 12.58
C ALA A 92 4.53 16.53 13.31
N LYS A 93 4.91 17.72 12.82
CA LYS A 93 4.53 19.04 13.38
C LYS A 93 3.27 19.64 12.76
N MET A 94 2.58 18.91 11.91
CA MET A 94 1.29 19.29 11.35
C MET A 94 0.18 18.55 12.08
N SER A 95 -1.03 19.12 12.05
CA SER A 95 -2.20 18.44 12.62
C SER A 95 -2.56 17.18 11.81
N VAL A 96 -3.35 16.31 12.40
CA VAL A 96 -3.93 15.13 11.74
C VAL A 96 -4.67 15.56 10.47
N LEU A 97 -5.51 16.58 10.56
CA LEU A 97 -6.26 17.11 9.41
C LEU A 97 -5.32 17.66 8.33
N ASP A 98 -4.32 18.46 8.70
CA ASP A 98 -3.40 19.06 7.73
C ASP A 98 -2.59 18.00 6.99
N ASN A 99 -2.21 16.91 7.65
CA ASN A 99 -1.55 15.78 7.00
C ASN A 99 -2.36 15.21 5.83
N VAL A 100 -3.69 15.12 5.98
CA VAL A 100 -4.59 14.64 4.92
C VAL A 100 -4.78 15.70 3.85
N LEU A 101 -5.02 16.96 4.24
CA LEU A 101 -5.23 18.06 3.31
C LEU A 101 -4.03 18.31 2.40
N VAL A 102 -2.80 18.26 2.93
CA VAL A 102 -1.57 18.42 2.12
C VAL A 102 -1.47 17.37 1.01
N ALA A 103 -1.89 16.14 1.25
CA ALA A 103 -1.91 15.12 0.21
C ALA A 103 -2.87 15.47 -0.95
N MET A 104 -4.00 16.13 -0.65
CA MET A 104 -4.98 16.56 -1.66
C MET A 104 -4.50 17.74 -2.50
N HIS A 105 -3.64 18.61 -1.95
CA HIS A 105 -3.13 19.77 -2.67
C HIS A 105 -2.39 19.44 -3.97
N SER A 106 -1.83 18.26 -4.09
CA SER A 106 -1.19 17.81 -5.35
C SER A 106 -2.17 17.73 -6.53
N LYS A 107 -3.48 17.73 -6.28
CA LYS A 107 -4.56 17.61 -7.27
C LYS A 107 -5.39 18.89 -7.43
N THR A 108 -5.23 19.88 -6.56
CA THR A 108 -5.95 21.16 -6.69
C THR A 108 -5.52 21.87 -7.97
N LYS A 109 -6.49 22.33 -8.74
CA LYS A 109 -6.28 23.06 -10.00
C LYS A 109 -6.27 24.57 -9.81
N SER A 110 -6.48 25.03 -8.57
CA SER A 110 -6.42 26.45 -8.25
C SER A 110 -5.00 26.97 -8.40
N SER A 111 -4.86 28.07 -9.13
CA SER A 111 -3.58 28.75 -9.30
C SER A 111 -3.20 29.50 -8.03
N LEU A 112 -1.91 29.90 -7.91
CA LEU A 112 -1.46 30.80 -6.84
C LEU A 112 -2.33 32.07 -6.77
N PHE A 113 -2.80 32.56 -7.91
CA PHE A 113 -3.70 33.70 -7.99
C PHE A 113 -5.05 33.43 -7.33
N ASP A 114 -5.65 32.25 -7.60
CA ASP A 114 -6.91 31.84 -6.98
C ASP A 114 -6.80 31.71 -5.46
N ALA A 115 -5.67 31.20 -4.97
CA ALA A 115 -5.40 31.05 -3.54
C ALA A 115 -5.24 32.43 -2.85
N ILE A 116 -4.49 33.38 -3.45
CA ILE A 116 -4.25 34.70 -2.88
C ILE A 116 -5.54 35.54 -2.85
N PHE A 117 -6.35 35.48 -3.90
CA PHE A 117 -7.58 36.27 -4.02
C PHE A 117 -8.83 35.56 -3.49
N HIS A 118 -8.70 34.40 -2.86
CA HIS A 118 -9.81 33.61 -2.30
C HIS A 118 -11.01 33.53 -3.24
N THR A 119 -10.76 33.21 -4.52
CA THR A 119 -11.81 33.17 -5.53
C THR A 119 -12.92 32.18 -5.15
N PRO A 120 -14.15 32.33 -5.66
CA PRO A 120 -15.23 31.38 -5.42
C PRO A 120 -14.87 29.94 -5.80
N ARG A 121 -13.96 29.77 -6.76
CA ARG A 121 -13.42 28.47 -7.17
C ARG A 121 -12.52 27.87 -6.09
N ALA A 122 -11.54 28.62 -5.58
CA ALA A 122 -10.67 28.18 -4.50
C ALA A 122 -11.48 27.79 -3.25
N ARG A 123 -12.43 28.64 -2.82
CA ARG A 123 -13.31 28.33 -1.68
C ARG A 123 -14.13 27.06 -1.86
N ARG A 124 -14.56 26.74 -3.08
CA ARG A 124 -15.29 25.51 -3.38
C ARG A 124 -14.36 24.29 -3.31
N GLU A 125 -13.15 24.40 -3.87
CA GLU A 125 -12.15 23.34 -3.80
C GLU A 125 -11.75 23.08 -2.34
N ASP A 126 -11.47 24.11 -1.53
CA ASP A 126 -11.16 23.98 -0.11
C ASP A 126 -12.27 23.27 0.67
N LYS A 127 -13.55 23.66 0.42
CA LYS A 127 -14.68 22.99 1.05
C LYS A 127 -14.80 21.51 0.66
N GLN A 128 -14.53 21.17 -0.59
CA GLN A 128 -14.51 19.78 -1.06
C GLN A 128 -13.38 18.98 -0.44
N CYS A 129 -12.17 19.56 -0.37
CA CYS A 129 -11.03 18.94 0.29
C CYS A 129 -11.30 18.69 1.78
N LEU A 130 -11.90 19.68 2.49
CA LEU A 130 -12.23 19.52 3.90
C LEU A 130 -13.28 18.43 4.12
N ALA A 131 -14.35 18.39 3.32
CA ALA A 131 -15.36 17.35 3.41
C ALA A 131 -14.77 15.95 3.15
N ARG A 132 -13.89 15.84 2.14
CA ARG A 132 -13.22 14.57 1.84
C ARG A 132 -12.23 14.16 2.94
N ALA A 133 -11.50 15.12 3.53
CA ALA A 133 -10.61 14.85 4.66
C ALA A 133 -11.41 14.37 5.89
N GLU A 134 -12.58 14.96 6.17
CA GLU A 134 -13.49 14.48 7.22
C GLU A 134 -13.93 13.04 6.98
N GLU A 135 -14.39 12.71 5.77
CA GLU A 135 -14.77 11.34 5.43
C GLU A 135 -13.64 10.35 5.67
N LEU A 136 -12.43 10.67 5.22
CA LEU A 136 -11.25 9.80 5.39
C LEU A 136 -10.84 9.67 6.85
N LEU A 137 -10.86 10.75 7.62
CA LEU A 137 -10.52 10.70 9.04
C LEU A 137 -11.56 9.94 9.86
N ARG A 138 -12.85 10.01 9.50
CA ARG A 138 -13.90 9.17 10.09
C ARG A 138 -13.74 7.70 9.71
N LEU A 139 -13.33 7.40 8.48
CA LEU A 139 -13.08 6.04 8.01
C LEU A 139 -11.99 5.35 8.83
N VAL A 140 -10.93 6.08 9.18
CA VAL A 140 -9.80 5.56 9.96
C VAL A 140 -9.91 5.86 11.46
N ASP A 141 -11.06 6.35 11.92
CA ASP A 141 -11.36 6.67 13.32
C ASP A 141 -10.35 7.65 13.96
N LEU A 142 -10.14 8.78 13.29
CA LEU A 142 -9.23 9.85 13.71
C LEU A 142 -9.85 11.25 13.64
N TRP A 143 -11.19 11.34 13.45
CA TRP A 143 -11.82 12.66 13.31
C TRP A 143 -11.77 13.48 14.59
N GLU A 144 -11.86 12.83 15.76
CA GLU A 144 -11.86 13.53 17.04
C GLU A 144 -10.47 14.14 17.35
N GLU A 145 -9.38 13.50 16.88
CA GLU A 145 -8.01 13.96 17.02
C GLU A 145 -7.54 14.89 15.88
N ARG A 146 -8.42 15.34 15.01
CA ARG A 146 -8.07 16.08 13.78
C ARG A 146 -7.21 17.31 13.98
N TYR A 147 -7.26 17.94 15.15
CA TYR A 147 -6.46 19.12 15.50
C TYR A 147 -5.21 18.80 16.31
N GLU A 148 -5.01 17.56 16.71
CA GLU A 148 -3.80 17.14 17.38
C GLU A 148 -2.62 17.07 16.41
N TYR A 149 -1.40 17.24 16.92
CA TYR A 149 -0.22 17.00 16.11
C TYR A 149 -0.08 15.51 15.78
N ALA A 150 0.34 15.18 14.55
CA ALA A 150 0.54 13.80 14.15
C ALA A 150 1.57 13.08 15.03
N SER A 151 2.57 13.81 15.58
CA SER A 151 3.56 13.25 16.51
C SER A 151 3.02 12.90 17.90
N SER A 152 1.88 13.44 18.32
CA SER A 152 1.26 13.13 19.63
C SER A 152 0.44 11.85 19.61
N LEU A 153 0.12 11.33 18.43
CA LEU A 153 -0.68 10.12 18.28
C LEU A 153 0.12 8.87 18.69
N PRO A 154 -0.53 7.86 19.32
CA PRO A 154 0.02 6.51 19.44
C PRO A 154 0.38 5.92 18.07
N TYR A 155 1.30 4.95 18.06
CA TYR A 155 1.84 4.37 16.82
C TYR A 155 0.76 3.83 15.88
N GLY A 156 -0.20 3.04 16.39
CA GLY A 156 -1.31 2.52 15.59
C GLY A 156 -2.17 3.62 14.96
N LYS A 157 -2.41 4.73 15.69
CA LYS A 157 -3.12 5.90 15.14
C LYS A 157 -2.30 6.64 14.07
N GLN A 158 -0.98 6.73 14.22
CA GLN A 158 -0.10 7.27 13.18
C GLN A 158 -0.17 6.45 11.90
N ARG A 159 -0.17 5.13 12.00
CA ARG A 159 -0.30 4.22 10.84
C ARG A 159 -1.67 4.39 10.15
N ARG A 160 -2.75 4.53 10.91
CA ARG A 160 -4.09 4.82 10.36
C ARG A 160 -4.13 6.18 9.64
N LEU A 161 -3.46 7.19 10.16
CA LEU A 161 -3.32 8.49 9.50
C LEU A 161 -2.53 8.39 8.18
N GLU A 162 -1.49 7.57 8.14
CA GLU A 162 -0.73 7.33 6.90
C GLU A 162 -1.61 6.71 5.81
N ILE A 163 -2.48 5.76 6.17
CA ILE A 163 -3.47 5.18 5.26
C ILE A 163 -4.46 6.23 4.77
N ALA A 164 -5.02 7.05 5.66
CA ALA A 164 -5.94 8.14 5.29
C ALA A 164 -5.28 9.12 4.32
N ARG A 165 -4.01 9.45 4.54
CA ARG A 165 -3.24 10.31 3.66
C ARG A 165 -2.99 9.69 2.28
N ALA A 166 -2.73 8.39 2.21
CA ALA A 166 -2.64 7.69 0.94
C ALA A 166 -3.98 7.73 0.20
N LEU A 167 -5.09 7.42 0.87
CA LEU A 167 -6.45 7.42 0.30
C LEU A 167 -6.89 8.80 -0.22
N ALA A 168 -6.31 9.89 0.28
CA ALA A 168 -6.58 11.25 -0.18
C ALA A 168 -6.19 11.47 -1.66
N LEU A 169 -5.44 10.57 -2.25
CA LEU A 169 -4.97 10.64 -3.63
C LEU A 169 -5.93 10.03 -4.67
N ASP A 170 -7.16 9.61 -4.31
CA ASP A 170 -8.12 8.91 -5.19
C ASP A 170 -7.47 7.74 -5.92
N LEU A 171 -7.10 6.74 -5.15
CA LEU A 171 -6.27 5.64 -5.62
C LEU A 171 -7.02 4.65 -6.49
N SER A 172 -6.37 4.16 -7.54
CA SER A 172 -6.74 2.92 -8.23
C SER A 172 -6.21 1.69 -7.48
N LEU A 173 -5.01 1.82 -6.88
CA LEU A 173 -4.34 0.74 -6.13
C LEU A 173 -3.64 1.30 -4.90
N LEU A 174 -3.90 0.70 -3.75
CA LEU A 174 -3.23 0.99 -2.48
C LEU A 174 -2.21 -0.11 -2.16
N LEU A 175 -0.94 0.27 -2.00
CA LEU A 175 0.09 -0.62 -1.48
C LEU A 175 0.27 -0.40 0.01
N LEU A 176 0.15 -1.48 0.78
CA LEU A 176 0.42 -1.51 2.21
C LEU A 176 1.69 -2.33 2.49
N ASP A 177 2.71 -1.67 3.02
CA ASP A 177 4.01 -2.26 3.31
C ASP A 177 4.11 -2.52 4.81
N GLU A 178 3.92 -3.77 5.23
CA GLU A 178 3.87 -4.24 6.61
C GLU A 178 2.99 -3.35 7.50
N PRO A 179 1.70 -3.19 7.18
CA PRO A 179 0.85 -2.23 7.86
C PRO A 179 0.59 -2.56 9.34
N ALA A 180 0.68 -3.83 9.76
CA ALA A 180 0.48 -4.27 11.14
C ALA A 180 1.79 -4.34 11.95
N ALA A 181 2.96 -4.10 11.33
CA ALA A 181 4.24 -4.21 12.03
C ALA A 181 4.33 -3.27 13.24
N GLY A 182 4.69 -3.81 14.40
CA GLY A 182 4.83 -3.05 15.65
C GLY A 182 3.51 -2.70 16.35
N MET A 183 2.37 -3.18 15.87
CA MET A 183 1.07 -3.00 16.48
C MET A 183 0.81 -4.09 17.52
N ASN A 184 0.08 -3.74 18.59
CA ASN A 184 -0.50 -4.72 19.49
C ASN A 184 -1.74 -5.39 18.86
N GLU A 185 -2.29 -6.43 19.52
CA GLU A 185 -3.41 -7.21 18.99
C GLU A 185 -4.66 -6.35 18.76
N GLN A 186 -4.96 -5.40 19.66
CA GLN A 186 -6.09 -4.50 19.52
C GLN A 186 -5.93 -3.56 18.33
N GLU A 187 -4.76 -2.93 18.18
CA GLU A 187 -4.45 -2.04 17.05
C GLU A 187 -4.51 -2.79 15.71
N THR A 188 -4.05 -4.05 15.71
CA THR A 188 -4.14 -4.94 14.53
C THR A 188 -5.59 -5.23 14.15
N GLN A 189 -6.47 -5.47 15.12
CA GLN A 189 -7.91 -5.68 14.87
C GLN A 189 -8.57 -4.41 14.34
N GLU A 190 -8.26 -3.24 14.91
CA GLU A 190 -8.74 -1.95 14.41
C GLU A 190 -8.31 -1.70 12.96
N LEU A 191 -7.07 -2.06 12.61
CA LEU A 191 -6.56 -1.97 11.25
C LEU A 191 -7.29 -2.94 10.29
N LEU A 192 -7.55 -4.19 10.73
CA LEU A 192 -8.33 -5.17 9.96
C LEU A 192 -9.72 -4.63 9.61
N GLU A 193 -10.41 -3.99 10.56
CA GLU A 193 -11.72 -3.37 10.30
C GLU A 193 -11.64 -2.24 9.28
N ILE A 194 -10.60 -1.42 9.34
CA ILE A 194 -10.37 -0.35 8.33
C ILE A 194 -10.19 -0.98 6.94
N VAL A 195 -9.35 -1.99 6.80
CA VAL A 195 -9.09 -2.63 5.51
C VAL A 195 -10.34 -3.34 4.97
N ARG A 196 -11.17 -3.94 5.85
CA ARG A 196 -12.50 -4.48 5.47
C ARG A 196 -13.44 -3.39 4.94
N LYS A 197 -13.48 -2.22 5.58
CA LYS A 197 -14.25 -1.06 5.08
C LYS A 197 -13.73 -0.61 3.69
N LEU A 198 -12.42 -0.56 3.49
CA LEU A 198 -11.83 -0.24 2.19
C LEU A 198 -12.23 -1.26 1.11
N LYS A 199 -12.26 -2.54 1.44
CA LYS A 199 -12.76 -3.58 0.55
C LYS A 199 -14.23 -3.36 0.16
N GLN A 200 -15.09 -3.02 1.12
CA GLN A 200 -16.51 -2.70 0.84
C GLN A 200 -16.66 -1.49 -0.08
N MET A 201 -15.70 -0.55 -0.05
CA MET A 201 -15.61 0.58 -0.97
C MET A 201 -14.99 0.24 -2.33
N ASN A 202 -14.76 -1.04 -2.61
CA ASN A 202 -14.13 -1.56 -3.84
C ASN A 202 -12.70 -1.03 -4.05
N THR A 203 -11.97 -0.73 -2.97
CA THR A 203 -10.56 -0.33 -3.04
C THR A 203 -9.71 -1.56 -3.34
N THR A 204 -8.85 -1.47 -4.36
CA THR A 204 -7.88 -2.52 -4.67
C THR A 204 -6.66 -2.37 -3.78
N ILE A 205 -6.22 -3.45 -3.15
CA ILE A 205 -5.12 -3.43 -2.19
C ILE A 205 -4.12 -4.53 -2.53
N LEU A 206 -2.84 -4.16 -2.59
CA LEU A 206 -1.73 -5.11 -2.58
C LEU A 206 -0.93 -4.88 -1.31
N LEU A 207 -0.76 -5.91 -0.48
CA LEU A 207 -0.06 -5.78 0.78
C LEU A 207 1.11 -6.76 0.91
N ILE A 208 2.17 -6.32 1.58
CA ILE A 208 3.21 -7.19 2.13
C ILE A 208 2.93 -7.32 3.61
N GLU A 209 2.96 -8.53 4.12
CA GLU A 209 2.87 -8.84 5.55
C GLU A 209 3.62 -10.11 5.89
N HIS A 210 4.03 -10.20 7.13
CA HIS A 210 4.58 -11.40 7.73
C HIS A 210 3.67 -11.98 8.81
N ASP A 211 2.68 -11.22 9.29
CA ASP A 211 1.63 -11.74 10.18
C ASP A 211 0.62 -12.57 9.39
N MET A 212 0.77 -13.89 9.49
CA MET A 212 -0.11 -14.84 8.81
C MET A 212 -1.56 -14.70 9.24
N LYS A 213 -1.84 -14.36 10.53
CA LYS A 213 -3.21 -14.16 10.99
C LYS A 213 -3.85 -12.96 10.29
N PHE A 214 -3.10 -11.86 10.14
CA PHE A 214 -3.58 -10.69 9.41
C PHE A 214 -3.91 -11.04 7.95
N VAL A 215 -2.96 -11.66 7.24
CA VAL A 215 -3.10 -12.02 5.82
C VAL A 215 -4.27 -12.96 5.57
N MET A 216 -4.37 -14.06 6.36
CA MET A 216 -5.42 -15.06 6.21
C MET A 216 -6.83 -14.53 6.47
N ASN A 217 -6.97 -13.45 7.25
CA ASN A 217 -8.26 -12.84 7.57
C ASN A 217 -8.75 -11.84 6.53
N ILE A 218 -7.89 -11.38 5.61
CA ILE A 218 -8.22 -10.22 4.79
C ILE A 218 -7.96 -10.42 3.30
N CYS A 219 -6.95 -11.22 2.92
CA CYS A 219 -6.60 -11.45 1.53
C CYS A 219 -7.56 -12.44 0.86
N GLU A 220 -7.85 -12.20 -0.41
CA GLU A 220 -8.60 -13.12 -1.28
C GLU A 220 -7.65 -14.03 -2.05
N ARG A 221 -6.44 -13.52 -2.33
CA ARG A 221 -5.35 -14.23 -2.98
C ARG A 221 -4.04 -13.89 -2.29
N ILE A 222 -3.15 -14.85 -2.24
CA ILE A 222 -1.83 -14.71 -1.64
C ILE A 222 -0.80 -15.25 -2.61
N TYR A 223 0.26 -14.48 -2.84
CA TYR A 223 1.48 -14.92 -3.50
C TYR A 223 2.56 -15.16 -2.46
N VAL A 224 3.19 -16.31 -2.52
CA VAL A 224 4.30 -16.65 -1.62
C VAL A 224 5.62 -16.53 -2.36
N LEU A 225 6.47 -15.61 -1.89
CA LEU A 225 7.83 -15.47 -2.39
C LEU A 225 8.79 -16.24 -1.51
N ASP A 226 9.74 -16.94 -2.15
CA ASP A 226 10.90 -17.52 -1.51
C ASP A 226 12.11 -17.41 -2.45
N TYR A 227 13.27 -17.02 -1.92
CA TYR A 227 14.51 -16.77 -2.69
C TYR A 227 14.29 -16.05 -4.03
N GLY A 228 13.43 -15.01 -4.01
CA GLY A 228 13.13 -14.18 -5.18
C GLY A 228 12.23 -14.82 -6.24
N ARG A 229 11.55 -15.92 -5.95
CA ARG A 229 10.61 -16.63 -6.83
C ARG A 229 9.25 -16.75 -6.19
N VAL A 230 8.19 -16.76 -7.01
CA VAL A 230 6.86 -17.17 -6.53
C VAL A 230 6.85 -18.70 -6.46
N ILE A 231 6.71 -19.23 -5.24
CA ILE A 231 6.65 -20.69 -4.99
C ILE A 231 5.22 -21.21 -4.90
N ALA A 232 4.26 -20.34 -4.59
CA ALA A 232 2.84 -20.67 -4.55
C ALA A 232 1.99 -19.42 -4.75
N ASP A 233 0.79 -19.60 -5.31
CA ASP A 233 -0.28 -18.61 -5.31
C ASP A 233 -1.63 -19.31 -5.13
N GLY A 234 -2.59 -18.62 -4.50
CA GLY A 234 -3.91 -19.18 -4.25
C GLY A 234 -4.66 -18.43 -3.15
N THR A 235 -5.80 -18.99 -2.77
CA THR A 235 -6.60 -18.54 -1.64
C THR A 235 -5.89 -18.78 -0.31
N PRO A 236 -6.24 -18.06 0.77
CA PRO A 236 -5.69 -18.30 2.09
C PRO A 236 -5.74 -19.79 2.53
N LYS A 237 -6.84 -20.48 2.18
CA LYS A 237 -7.02 -21.89 2.52
C LYS A 237 -6.03 -22.79 1.77
N GLU A 238 -5.82 -22.56 0.49
CA GLU A 238 -4.87 -23.31 -0.34
C GLU A 238 -3.44 -23.08 0.14
N ILE A 239 -3.08 -21.82 0.43
CA ILE A 239 -1.74 -21.46 0.90
C ILE A 239 -1.45 -22.09 2.27
N SER A 240 -2.41 -22.07 3.22
CA SER A 240 -2.21 -22.65 4.55
C SER A 240 -1.96 -24.17 4.56
N SER A 241 -2.36 -24.86 3.52
CA SER A 241 -2.18 -26.33 3.37
C SER A 241 -1.08 -26.72 2.35
N ASN A 242 -0.39 -25.73 1.76
CA ASN A 242 0.62 -25.97 0.76
C ASN A 242 1.96 -26.37 1.41
N GLN A 243 2.44 -27.60 1.10
CA GLN A 243 3.65 -28.13 1.70
C GLN A 243 4.89 -27.26 1.40
N ALA A 244 5.04 -26.76 0.18
CA ALA A 244 6.19 -25.91 -0.18
C ALA A 244 6.20 -24.60 0.63
N VAL A 245 5.01 -24.08 0.97
CA VAL A 245 4.90 -22.88 1.83
C VAL A 245 5.28 -23.23 3.28
N ILE A 246 4.78 -24.35 3.79
CA ILE A 246 5.11 -24.83 5.15
C ILE A 246 6.64 -25.02 5.27
N ASP A 247 7.26 -25.69 4.30
CA ASP A 247 8.70 -25.98 4.30
C ASP A 247 9.52 -24.68 4.24
N ALA A 248 9.10 -23.69 3.45
CA ALA A 248 9.78 -22.39 3.35
C ALA A 248 9.78 -21.59 4.66
N TYR A 249 8.75 -21.79 5.51
CA TYR A 249 8.68 -21.14 6.83
C TYR A 249 9.29 -21.99 7.95
N LEU A 250 9.27 -23.34 7.86
CA LEU A 250 9.86 -24.22 8.86
C LEU A 250 11.37 -24.37 8.68
N GLY A 251 11.88 -24.32 7.45
CA GLY A 251 13.33 -24.38 7.17
C GLY A 251 14.13 -23.23 7.78
N LEU A 252 13.48 -22.15 8.21
CA LEU A 252 14.11 -21.05 8.96
C LEU A 252 14.24 -21.34 10.46
N ALA A 253 13.47 -22.30 11.01
CA ALA A 253 13.50 -22.64 12.44
C ALA A 253 14.68 -23.56 12.81
N GLU A 254 15.36 -24.14 11.82
CA GLU A 254 16.54 -25.00 12.01
C GLU A 254 17.87 -24.23 11.91
N ASP A 255 17.86 -22.98 11.41
CA ASP A 255 19.07 -22.16 11.20
C ASP A 255 19.25 -21.04 12.27
N GLU A 256 18.38 -20.95 13.30
CA GLU A 256 18.51 -20.08 14.48
C GLU A 256 18.89 -20.92 15.73
#